data_575e83837150ec13acb673859f91c145
#
_entry.id   575e83837150ec13acb673859f91c145
#
_cell.length_a   1.000
_cell.length_b   1.000
_cell.length_c   1.000
_cell.angle_alpha   90.00
_cell.angle_beta   90.00
_cell.angle_gamma   90.00
#
_symmetry.space_group_name_H-M   'P 1'
#
loop_
_entity.id
_entity.type
_entity.pdbx_description
1 polymer ?
#
loop_
_entity_poly.entity_id
_entity_poly.type
_entity_poly.pdbx_seq_one_letter_code
_entity_poly.pdbx_strand_id
1 'polypeptide(L)' 'DTIYLVEVKGEDKLNDPDVIAKKKRGIQYCEVASRWGKANGYKKWRYLFIPSKQVMPNSSFMQLAKRFGEY' A
#
# COMPACT_ATOMS: atom_id res chain seq x y z
N ASP A 1 -0.76 -16.04 -0.06
CA ASP A 1 0.44 -15.29 -0.40
C ASP A 1 0.08 -14.00 -1.12
N THR A 2 0.59 -12.89 -0.61
CA THR A 2 0.28 -11.56 -1.12
C THR A 2 1.59 -10.77 -1.27
N ILE A 3 1.70 -10.02 -2.37
CA ILE A 3 2.80 -9.08 -2.58
C ILE A 3 2.33 -7.70 -2.12
N TYR A 4 3.13 -7.03 -1.29
CA TYR A 4 2.79 -5.72 -0.74
C TYR A 4 3.67 -4.65 -1.35
N LEU A 5 3.03 -3.61 -1.88
CA LEU A 5 3.71 -2.38 -2.28
C LEU A 5 3.52 -1.38 -1.14
N VAL A 6 4.59 -1.10 -0.40
CA VAL A 6 4.53 -0.29 0.81
C VAL A 6 5.13 1.08 0.58
N GLU A 7 4.39 2.11 0.94
CA GLU A 7 4.81 3.50 0.87
C GLU A 7 4.68 4.13 2.25
N VAL A 8 5.77 4.67 2.79
CA VAL A 8 5.77 5.36 4.08
C VAL A 8 6.02 6.85 3.84
N LYS A 9 5.16 7.70 4.39
CA LYS A 9 5.28 9.16 4.23
C LYS A 9 5.16 9.87 5.58
N GLY A 10 5.88 10.98 5.73
CA GLY A 10 5.78 11.83 6.91
C GLY A 10 4.41 12.49 7.00
N GLU A 11 4.02 12.85 8.23
CA GLU A 11 2.70 13.45 8.49
C GLU A 11 2.47 14.75 7.70
N ASP A 12 3.52 15.54 7.50
CA ASP A 12 3.46 16.79 6.78
C ASP A 12 3.23 16.60 5.26
N LYS A 13 3.39 15.38 4.77
CA LYS A 13 3.23 15.07 3.34
C LYS A 13 1.92 14.39 2.99
N LEU A 14 1.09 14.03 3.98
CA LEU A 14 -0.11 13.23 3.74
C LEU A 14 -1.15 13.93 2.85
N ASN A 15 -1.19 15.26 2.90
CA ASN A 15 -2.14 16.05 2.12
C ASN A 15 -1.51 16.73 0.89
N ASP A 16 -0.26 16.42 0.59
CA ASP A 16 0.43 16.94 -0.58
C ASP A 16 -0.23 16.39 -1.85
N PRO A 17 -0.63 17.26 -2.82
CA PRO A 17 -1.27 16.77 -4.06
C PRO A 17 -0.43 15.77 -4.84
N ASP A 18 0.89 15.93 -4.87
CA ASP A 18 1.77 14.98 -5.56
C ASP A 18 1.77 13.62 -4.87
N VAL A 19 1.75 13.60 -3.54
CA VAL A 19 1.68 12.36 -2.75
C VAL A 19 0.35 11.66 -3.01
N ILE A 20 -0.75 12.41 -3.02
CA ILE A 20 -2.08 11.86 -3.29
C ILE A 20 -2.15 11.25 -4.69
N ALA A 21 -1.56 11.94 -5.68
CA ALA A 21 -1.52 11.43 -7.07
C ALA A 21 -0.72 10.14 -7.17
N LYS A 22 0.43 10.06 -6.49
CA LYS A 22 1.26 8.85 -6.45
C LYS A 22 0.54 7.69 -5.76
N LYS A 23 -0.18 7.98 -4.69
CA LYS A 23 -0.99 6.98 -3.99
C LYS A 23 -2.04 6.38 -4.92
N LYS A 24 -2.76 7.22 -5.65
CA LYS A 24 -3.76 6.74 -6.61
C LYS A 24 -3.14 5.85 -7.68
N ARG A 25 -1.97 6.22 -8.20
CA ARG A 25 -1.26 5.40 -9.19
C ARG A 25 -0.82 4.06 -8.59
N GLY A 26 -0.35 4.06 -7.33
CA GLY A 26 0.03 2.84 -6.64
C GLY A 26 -1.15 1.88 -6.48
N ILE A 27 -2.32 2.42 -6.11
CA ILE A 27 -3.54 1.63 -5.98
C ILE A 27 -3.94 1.04 -7.34
N GLN A 28 -3.92 1.86 -8.40
CA GLN A 28 -4.24 1.40 -9.75
C GLN A 28 -3.28 0.32 -10.22
N TYR A 29 -1.99 0.48 -9.94
CA TYR A 29 -0.98 -0.53 -10.30
C TYR A 29 -1.30 -1.85 -9.62
N CYS A 30 -1.57 -1.83 -8.31
CA CYS A 30 -1.90 -3.05 -7.57
C CYS A 30 -3.18 -3.71 -8.06
N GLU A 31 -4.17 -2.90 -8.44
CA GLU A 31 -5.43 -3.41 -8.99
C GLU A 31 -5.21 -4.14 -10.31
N VAL A 32 -4.45 -3.51 -11.23
CA VAL A 32 -4.16 -4.12 -12.53
C VAL A 32 -3.30 -5.37 -12.36
N ALA A 33 -2.26 -5.29 -11.53
CA ALA A 33 -1.37 -6.42 -11.28
C ALA A 33 -2.12 -7.60 -10.64
N SER A 34 -3.08 -7.31 -9.74
CA SER A 34 -3.88 -8.36 -9.11
C SER A 34 -4.80 -9.05 -10.11
N ARG A 35 -5.42 -8.29 -11.00
CA ARG A 35 -6.29 -8.86 -12.05
C ARG A 35 -5.48 -9.73 -13.01
N TRP A 36 -4.33 -9.23 -13.43
CA TRP A 36 -3.44 -10.01 -14.31
C TRP A 36 -2.96 -11.29 -13.60
N GLY A 37 -2.56 -11.16 -12.33
CA GLY A 37 -2.10 -12.29 -11.55
C GLY A 37 -3.17 -13.35 -11.38
N LYS A 38 -4.42 -12.94 -11.11
CA LYS A 38 -5.54 -13.87 -10.98
C LYS A 38 -5.75 -14.67 -12.27
N ALA A 39 -5.66 -13.98 -13.42
CA ALA A 39 -5.84 -14.64 -14.71
C ALA A 39 -4.69 -15.58 -15.08
N ASN A 40 -3.49 -15.35 -14.53
CA ASN A 40 -2.26 -16.05 -14.89
C ASN A 40 -1.67 -16.90 -13.75
N GLY A 41 -2.40 -17.06 -12.64
CA GLY A 41 -1.96 -17.88 -11.53
C GLY A 41 -0.89 -17.29 -10.64
N TYR A 42 -0.74 -15.97 -10.65
CA TYR A 42 0.23 -15.27 -9.80
C TYR A 42 -0.41 -14.70 -8.54
N LYS A 43 0.43 -14.16 -7.65
CA LYS A 43 0.02 -13.65 -6.36
C LYS A 43 -0.77 -12.35 -6.48
N LYS A 44 -1.63 -12.11 -5.49
CA LYS A 44 -2.36 -10.85 -5.36
C LYS A 44 -1.41 -9.74 -4.92
N TRP A 45 -1.63 -8.53 -5.41
CA TRP A 45 -0.91 -7.32 -4.99
C TRP A 45 -1.80 -6.49 -4.08
N ARG A 46 -1.19 -5.89 -3.07
CA ARG A 46 -1.88 -4.95 -2.18
C ARG A 46 -1.01 -3.71 -1.98
N TYR A 47 -1.65 -2.55 -1.89
CA TYR A 47 -0.97 -1.29 -1.64
C TYR A 47 -1.20 -0.86 -0.20
N LEU A 48 -0.11 -0.50 0.49
CA LEU A 48 -0.17 0.04 1.85
C LEU A 48 0.44 1.43 1.85
N PHE A 49 -0.34 2.41 2.29
CA PHE A 49 0.14 3.78 2.48
C PHE A 49 0.14 4.05 3.99
N ILE A 50 1.32 4.13 4.58
CA ILE A 50 1.47 4.18 6.03
C ILE A 50 2.05 5.51 6.47
N PRO A 51 1.34 6.29 7.32
CA PRO A 51 1.94 7.48 7.95
C PRO A 51 3.12 7.06 8.81
N SER A 52 4.24 7.78 8.71
CA SER A 52 5.48 7.38 9.38
C SER A 52 5.34 7.23 10.90
N LYS A 53 4.46 8.01 11.52
CA LYS A 53 4.21 7.93 12.96
C LYS A 53 3.56 6.62 13.39
N GLN A 54 2.97 5.88 12.45
CA GLN A 54 2.33 4.60 12.76
C GLN A 54 3.30 3.43 12.67
N VAL A 55 4.52 3.66 12.18
CA VAL A 55 5.56 2.64 12.12
C VAL A 55 6.32 2.68 13.43
N MET A 56 5.95 1.80 14.37
CA MET A 56 6.53 1.74 15.70
C MET A 56 7.28 0.43 15.90
N PRO A 57 8.29 0.42 16.81
CA PRO A 57 9.12 -0.78 16.99
C PRO A 57 8.34 -2.06 17.32
N ASN A 58 7.22 -1.93 18.03
CA ASN A 58 6.41 -3.08 18.42
C ASN A 58 5.16 -3.27 17.56
N SER A 59 5.06 -2.58 16.43
CA SER A 59 3.97 -2.79 15.48
C SER A 59 4.31 -3.96 14.57
N SER A 60 3.38 -4.91 14.40
CA SER A 60 3.58 -5.99 13.45
C SER A 60 3.19 -5.54 12.05
N PHE A 61 3.85 -6.12 11.04
CA PHE A 61 3.52 -5.84 9.65
C PHE A 61 2.04 -6.18 9.34
N MET A 62 1.56 -7.29 9.90
CA MET A 62 0.18 -7.73 9.64
C MET A 62 -0.84 -6.75 10.21
N GLN A 63 -0.55 -6.14 11.37
CA GLN A 63 -1.42 -5.11 11.94
C GLN A 63 -1.47 -3.88 11.06
N LEU A 64 -0.30 -3.45 10.55
CA LEU A 64 -0.22 -2.31 9.63
C LEU A 64 -0.95 -2.61 8.32
N ALA A 65 -0.83 -3.81 7.81
CA ALA A 65 -1.50 -4.20 6.57
C ALA A 65 -3.03 -4.15 6.73
N LYS A 66 -3.55 -4.54 7.89
CA LYS A 66 -4.98 -4.47 8.16
C LYS A 66 -5.49 -3.03 8.27
N ARG A 67 -4.70 -2.15 8.92
CA ARG A 67 -5.13 -0.76 9.15
C ARG A 67 -5.01 0.11 7.92
N PHE A 68 -3.97 -0.10 7.11
CA PHE A 68 -3.60 0.83 6.03
C PHE A 68 -3.63 0.21 4.65
N GLY A 69 -4.20 -0.96 4.49
CA GLY A 69 -4.35 -1.59 3.19
C GLY A 69 -5.33 -0.79 2.34
N GLU A 70 -4.83 -0.18 1.26
CA GLU A 70 -5.64 0.67 0.38
C GLU A 70 -6.23 -0.11 -0.80
N TYR A 71 -5.69 -1.28 -1.07
CA TYR A 71 -6.23 -2.11 -2.13
C TYR A 71 -6.20 -3.58 -1.76
#